data_8cf69130abc1c28cc8bee101a548916c
#
_entry.id   8cf69130abc1c28cc8bee101a548916c
#
_cell.length_a   1.000
_cell.length_b   1.000
_cell.length_c   1.000
_cell.angle_alpha   90.00
_cell.angle_beta   90.00
_cell.angle_gamma   90.00
#
_symmetry.space_group_name_H-M   'P 1'
#
loop_
_entity.id
_entity.type
_entity.pdbx_description
1 polymer ?
#
loop_
_entity_poly.entity_id
_entity_poly.type
_entity_poly.pdbx_seq_one_letter_code
_entity_poly.pdbx_strand_id
1 'polypeptide(L)'
;MTDRERVDQDGVEVESGDEGGPGADQPAGSRRLWWVWALLAVVVVLAGAYASTRSGLLDVDELVVDIDGDRLDPALVEAVSGVRSGSPMSSVSPDAVARRVAVLAWVADVEVERDWPGTVRVWIVEREAFVNAVDLGGRTGLLDRAGTVLEVPAFDSALPTVRVDSLGVPGTRMTDIDLLLAAAAAVTPDLGKWIVALVPTGSGVRVELVGGVDAELGLGDDFHDELRSLATVLAWVELSCIVSIDVSLHANPVVLRDEYRCS
;
A
#
# COMPACT_ATOMS: atom_id res chain seq x y z
N MET A 1 79.89 -46.71 15.05
CA MET A 1 80.68 -47.40 14.09
C MET A 1 80.95 -46.39 12.97
N THR A 2 82.03 -45.67 13.18
CA THR A 2 83.27 -45.75 12.41
C THR A 2 83.05 -45.18 11.03
N ASP A 3 83.74 -44.31 10.48
CA ASP A 3 85.05 -43.71 10.73
C ASP A 3 85.30 -42.73 9.58
N ARG A 4 85.79 -41.57 9.88
CA ARG A 4 87.06 -41.07 9.43
C ARG A 4 87.32 -41.12 7.91
N GLU A 5 87.91 -40.16 7.32
CA GLU A 5 89.06 -39.30 7.54
C GLU A 5 89.24 -38.51 6.25
N ARG A 6 89.45 -37.27 6.27
CA ARG A 6 90.70 -36.54 6.31
C ARG A 6 91.42 -36.30 4.93
N VAL A 7 91.73 -35.06 4.80
CA VAL A 7 93.04 -34.52 4.34
C VAL A 7 93.15 -34.20 2.85
N ASP A 8 93.66 -33.20 2.41
CA ASP A 8 94.39 -32.00 2.66
C ASP A 8 94.70 -31.30 1.36
N GLN A 9 94.87 -30.00 1.47
CA GLN A 9 95.95 -29.16 0.91
C GLN A 9 96.12 -29.01 -0.60
N ASP A 10 96.23 -27.90 -1.03
CA ASP A 10 97.17 -26.84 -1.32
C ASP A 10 96.65 -26.02 -2.52
N GLY A 11 96.49 -24.77 -2.46
CA GLY A 11 97.39 -23.69 -2.60
C GLY A 11 97.76 -23.43 -4.06
N VAL A 12 97.39 -22.24 -4.55
CA VAL A 12 98.24 -21.31 -5.24
C VAL A 12 97.43 -20.07 -5.65
N GLU A 13 97.89 -18.93 -5.21
CA GLU A 13 97.58 -17.58 -5.70
C GLU A 13 97.90 -17.46 -7.19
N VAL A 14 97.18 -16.57 -7.88
CA VAL A 14 97.70 -15.52 -8.75
C VAL A 14 96.56 -14.76 -9.42
N GLU A 15 96.34 -13.51 -9.04
CA GLU A 15 96.55 -12.28 -9.81
C GLU A 15 95.47 -11.82 -10.81
N SER A 16 94.93 -10.64 -10.46
CA SER A 16 94.61 -9.51 -11.33
C SER A 16 93.88 -9.71 -12.68
N GLY A 17 92.71 -9.15 -12.77
CA GLY A 17 92.03 -8.83 -14.02
C GLY A 17 90.90 -7.89 -13.79
N ASP A 18 91.22 -6.61 -13.63
CA ASP A 18 90.30 -5.49 -13.77
C ASP A 18 89.73 -5.47 -15.21
N GLU A 19 88.41 -5.64 -15.37
CA GLU A 19 87.73 -5.09 -16.55
C GLU A 19 86.29 -4.76 -16.21
N GLY A 20 86.02 -3.48 -16.35
CA GLY A 20 84.71 -2.85 -16.17
C GLY A 20 83.68 -3.40 -17.11
N GLY A 21 82.57 -3.89 -16.51
CA GLY A 21 81.32 -4.14 -17.20
C GLY A 21 80.35 -2.97 -17.04
N PRO A 22 79.71 -2.55 -18.12
CA PRO A 22 78.89 -1.36 -18.10
C PRO A 22 77.65 -1.55 -17.18
N GLY A 23 77.47 -0.57 -16.30
CA GLY A 23 76.30 -0.44 -15.47
C GLY A 23 74.98 -0.45 -16.32
N ALA A 24 74.15 -1.44 -16.11
CA ALA A 24 72.79 -1.42 -16.65
C ALA A 24 72.09 -0.32 -15.95
N ASP A 25 71.95 0.84 -16.54
CA ASP A 25 71.03 1.89 -16.24
C ASP A 25 69.62 1.29 -16.38
N GLN A 26 69.04 0.91 -15.29
CA GLN A 26 67.58 0.63 -15.23
C GLN A 26 66.85 1.96 -15.35
N PRO A 27 65.98 2.15 -16.36
CA PRO A 27 65.25 3.39 -16.50
C PRO A 27 64.24 3.46 -15.38
N ALA A 28 64.49 4.29 -14.38
CA ALA A 28 63.57 4.63 -13.26
C ALA A 28 62.29 5.41 -13.71
N GLY A 29 61.95 5.39 -15.01
CA GLY A 29 60.89 6.13 -15.63
C GLY A 29 59.55 5.37 -15.78
N SER A 30 59.54 4.03 -15.69
CA SER A 30 58.35 3.26 -16.06
C SER A 30 57.28 3.13 -14.97
N ARG A 31 57.63 3.28 -13.68
CA ARG A 31 56.69 3.18 -12.58
C ARG A 31 55.70 4.34 -12.49
N ARG A 32 56.11 5.57 -12.85
CA ARG A 32 55.22 6.74 -12.85
C ARG A 32 54.21 6.72 -14.01
N LEU A 33 54.59 6.15 -15.14
CA LEU A 33 53.71 6.07 -16.31
C LEU A 33 52.63 5.00 -16.14
N TRP A 34 52.92 3.93 -15.40
CA TRP A 34 51.94 2.87 -15.14
C TRP A 34 50.72 3.37 -14.31
N TRP A 35 50.96 4.24 -13.32
CA TRP A 35 49.87 4.86 -12.55
C TRP A 35 48.98 5.76 -13.42
N VAL A 36 49.54 6.46 -14.39
CA VAL A 36 48.77 7.28 -15.33
C VAL A 36 47.88 6.40 -16.22
N TRP A 37 48.44 5.28 -16.70
CA TRP A 37 47.68 4.32 -17.49
C TRP A 37 46.59 3.61 -16.65
N ALA A 38 46.88 3.28 -15.40
CA ALA A 38 45.88 2.73 -14.47
C ALA A 38 44.76 3.73 -14.17
N LEU A 39 45.09 4.99 -13.93
CA LEU A 39 44.14 6.06 -13.73
C LEU A 39 43.28 6.28 -14.98
N LEU A 40 43.92 6.31 -16.16
CA LEU A 40 43.21 6.44 -17.44
C LEU A 40 42.23 5.25 -17.66
N ALA A 41 42.68 4.02 -17.38
CA ALA A 41 41.82 2.84 -17.48
C ALA A 41 40.59 2.94 -16.55
N VAL A 42 40.78 3.38 -15.29
CA VAL A 42 39.71 3.61 -14.35
C VAL A 42 38.73 4.69 -14.87
N VAL A 43 39.27 5.79 -15.41
CA VAL A 43 38.40 6.86 -15.98
C VAL A 43 37.61 6.35 -17.19
N VAL A 44 38.24 5.55 -18.06
CA VAL A 44 37.58 4.96 -19.23
C VAL A 44 36.49 3.96 -18.79
N VAL A 45 36.77 3.13 -17.78
CA VAL A 45 35.77 2.20 -17.21
C VAL A 45 34.62 2.95 -16.58
N LEU A 46 34.90 4.00 -15.78
CA LEU A 46 33.87 4.84 -15.18
C LEU A 46 33.08 5.61 -16.23
N ALA A 47 33.73 6.15 -17.26
CA ALA A 47 33.06 6.81 -18.36
C ALA A 47 32.20 5.82 -19.18
N GLY A 48 32.70 4.62 -19.42
CA GLY A 48 31.95 3.54 -20.06
C GLY A 48 30.75 3.08 -19.25
N ALA A 49 30.94 2.89 -17.95
CA ALA A 49 29.85 2.58 -17.03
C ALA A 49 28.78 3.71 -16.98
N TYR A 50 29.23 4.96 -16.91
CA TYR A 50 28.33 6.12 -16.97
C TYR A 50 27.62 6.25 -18.32
N ALA A 51 28.33 6.01 -19.44
CA ALA A 51 27.69 5.99 -20.77
C ALA A 51 26.70 4.85 -20.94
N SER A 52 26.95 3.68 -20.33
CA SER A 52 26.04 2.53 -20.34
C SER A 52 24.76 2.81 -19.58
N THR A 53 24.81 3.60 -18.47
CA THR A 53 23.61 3.99 -17.73
C THR A 53 22.74 4.99 -18.47
N ARG A 54 23.25 5.59 -19.55
CA ARG A 54 22.53 6.51 -20.45
C ARG A 54 22.33 5.95 -21.86
N SER A 55 22.76 4.73 -22.12
CA SER A 55 22.46 4.04 -23.38
C SER A 55 21.05 3.44 -23.30
N GLY A 56 20.30 3.42 -24.39
CA GLY A 56 18.96 2.86 -24.47
C GLY A 56 18.82 1.38 -24.08
N LEU A 57 19.91 0.75 -23.61
CA LEU A 57 19.96 -0.60 -23.04
C LEU A 57 19.47 -0.68 -21.58
N LEU A 58 19.34 0.47 -20.90
CA LEU A 58 18.92 0.57 -19.48
C LEU A 58 17.79 1.59 -19.35
N ASP A 59 16.99 1.74 -20.39
CA ASP A 59 15.77 2.55 -20.36
C ASP A 59 14.58 1.69 -19.90
N VAL A 60 13.50 2.34 -19.51
CA VAL A 60 12.24 1.65 -19.21
C VAL A 60 11.65 1.14 -20.53
N ASP A 61 11.64 -0.16 -20.71
CA ASP A 61 11.01 -0.81 -21.84
C ASP A 61 9.53 -1.10 -21.55
N GLU A 62 9.25 -1.53 -20.32
CA GLU A 62 7.92 -2.00 -19.92
C GLU A 62 7.55 -1.53 -18.51
N LEU A 63 6.30 -1.13 -18.35
CA LEU A 63 5.66 -0.92 -17.04
C LEU A 63 4.61 -2.02 -16.83
N VAL A 64 4.87 -2.90 -15.89
CA VAL A 64 3.95 -3.98 -15.50
C VAL A 64 3.16 -3.50 -14.29
N VAL A 65 1.83 -3.49 -14.42
CA VAL A 65 0.91 -3.10 -13.34
C VAL A 65 0.10 -4.32 -12.95
N ASP A 66 0.34 -4.82 -11.73
CA ASP A 66 -0.39 -5.93 -11.13
C ASP A 66 -1.34 -5.38 -10.08
N ILE A 67 -2.66 -5.57 -10.26
CA ILE A 67 -3.70 -5.05 -9.39
C ILE A 67 -4.44 -6.22 -8.76
N ASP A 68 -4.45 -6.27 -7.42
CA ASP A 68 -5.31 -7.18 -6.66
C ASP A 68 -6.68 -6.52 -6.46
N GLY A 69 -7.56 -6.70 -7.45
CA GLY A 69 -8.88 -6.08 -7.53
C GLY A 69 -9.37 -5.87 -8.97
N ASP A 70 -10.52 -5.23 -9.13
CA ASP A 70 -11.18 -5.03 -10.42
C ASP A 70 -11.71 -3.59 -10.64
N ARG A 71 -11.44 -2.69 -9.70
CA ARG A 71 -11.96 -1.31 -9.71
C ARG A 71 -11.03 -0.31 -10.37
N LEU A 72 -9.72 -0.53 -10.29
CA LEU A 72 -8.74 0.35 -10.88
C LEU A 72 -8.45 -0.02 -12.33
N ASP A 73 -8.51 0.97 -13.21
CA ASP A 73 -8.04 0.82 -14.58
C ASP A 73 -6.50 0.88 -14.61
N PRO A 74 -5.82 -0.19 -15.09
CA PRO A 74 -4.37 -0.18 -15.26
C PRO A 74 -3.86 1.01 -16.05
N ALA A 75 -4.61 1.47 -17.08
CA ALA A 75 -4.24 2.63 -17.88
C ALA A 75 -4.23 3.93 -17.05
N LEU A 76 -5.13 4.06 -16.07
CA LEU A 76 -5.12 5.19 -15.13
C LEU A 76 -3.89 5.16 -14.23
N VAL A 77 -3.55 3.97 -13.71
CA VAL A 77 -2.36 3.78 -12.87
C VAL A 77 -1.09 4.14 -13.65
N GLU A 78 -0.99 3.66 -14.89
CA GLU A 78 0.12 3.98 -15.78
C GLU A 78 0.26 5.49 -15.99
N ALA A 79 -0.85 6.16 -16.30
CA ALA A 79 -0.87 7.61 -16.51
C ALA A 79 -0.45 8.40 -15.26
N VAL A 80 -0.91 7.98 -14.06
CA VAL A 80 -0.62 8.64 -12.78
C VAL A 80 0.81 8.33 -12.30
N SER A 81 1.33 7.14 -12.60
CA SER A 81 2.69 6.71 -12.23
C SER A 81 3.75 7.69 -12.73
N GLY A 82 3.51 8.32 -13.90
CA GLY A 82 4.44 9.23 -14.55
C GLY A 82 5.70 8.54 -15.08
N VAL A 83 5.71 7.21 -15.12
CA VAL A 83 6.76 6.41 -15.77
C VAL A 83 6.52 6.45 -17.27
N ARG A 84 7.59 6.69 -18.04
CA ARG A 84 7.51 6.73 -19.51
C ARG A 84 8.49 5.74 -20.10
N SER A 85 8.04 4.98 -21.09
CA SER A 85 8.95 4.14 -21.88
C SER A 85 10.05 5.00 -22.50
N GLY A 86 11.27 4.48 -22.55
CA GLY A 86 12.46 5.19 -23.00
C GLY A 86 13.07 6.16 -21.97
N SER A 87 12.53 6.24 -20.76
CA SER A 87 13.18 6.98 -19.66
C SER A 87 14.28 6.15 -19.03
N PRO A 88 15.45 6.73 -18.67
CA PRO A 88 16.47 5.97 -17.98
C PRO A 88 15.96 5.34 -16.67
N MET A 89 16.16 4.04 -16.50
CA MET A 89 15.77 3.29 -15.29
C MET A 89 16.34 3.92 -14.01
N SER A 90 17.53 4.48 -14.09
CA SER A 90 18.18 5.17 -12.96
C SER A 90 17.43 6.44 -12.53
N SER A 91 16.61 7.03 -13.39
CA SER A 91 15.82 8.24 -13.11
C SER A 91 14.46 7.92 -12.47
N VAL A 92 14.00 6.67 -12.55
CA VAL A 92 12.76 6.24 -11.94
C VAL A 92 12.97 6.04 -10.43
N SER A 93 12.30 6.83 -9.62
CA SER A 93 12.28 6.66 -8.16
C SER A 93 11.05 5.86 -7.75
N PRO A 94 11.20 4.61 -7.23
CA PRO A 94 10.08 3.80 -6.77
C PRO A 94 9.18 4.52 -5.77
N ASP A 95 9.77 5.16 -4.75
CA ASP A 95 9.02 5.91 -3.74
C ASP A 95 8.22 7.08 -4.35
N ALA A 96 8.75 7.73 -5.40
CA ALA A 96 8.03 8.83 -6.04
C ALA A 96 6.87 8.32 -6.91
N VAL A 97 7.03 7.16 -7.52
CA VAL A 97 5.95 6.47 -8.25
C VAL A 97 4.87 6.01 -7.28
N ALA A 98 5.27 5.31 -6.20
CA ALA A 98 4.36 4.84 -5.17
C ALA A 98 3.52 5.99 -4.58
N ARG A 99 4.15 7.11 -4.20
CA ARG A 99 3.40 8.28 -3.70
C ARG A 99 2.41 8.86 -4.69
N ARG A 100 2.71 8.83 -5.99
CA ARG A 100 1.76 9.32 -7.02
C ARG A 100 0.57 8.38 -7.19
N VAL A 101 0.83 7.08 -7.20
CA VAL A 101 -0.23 6.07 -7.32
C VAL A 101 -1.09 6.00 -6.06
N ALA A 102 -0.50 6.14 -4.88
CA ALA A 102 -1.21 6.15 -3.59
C ALA A 102 -2.23 7.30 -3.41
N VAL A 103 -2.24 8.29 -4.32
CA VAL A 103 -3.28 9.35 -4.32
C VAL A 103 -4.63 8.84 -4.83
N LEU A 104 -4.63 7.74 -5.57
CA LEU A 104 -5.87 7.13 -6.07
C LEU A 104 -6.67 6.57 -4.90
N ALA A 105 -7.94 6.96 -4.82
CA ALA A 105 -8.81 6.64 -3.68
C ALA A 105 -8.96 5.12 -3.43
N TRP A 106 -8.95 4.32 -4.49
CA TRP A 106 -9.06 2.87 -4.44
C TRP A 106 -7.76 2.14 -4.08
N VAL A 107 -6.64 2.84 -3.93
CA VAL A 107 -5.35 2.23 -3.55
C VAL A 107 -5.26 2.11 -2.03
N ALA A 108 -5.21 0.88 -1.52
CA ALA A 108 -4.94 0.59 -0.11
C ALA A 108 -3.45 0.57 0.16
N ASP A 109 -2.70 -0.11 -0.70
CA ASP A 109 -1.25 -0.22 -0.63
C ASP A 109 -0.65 -0.31 -2.03
N VAL A 110 0.59 0.15 -2.19
CA VAL A 110 1.32 0.14 -3.44
C VAL A 110 2.80 -0.11 -3.22
N GLU A 111 3.30 -1.11 -3.90
CA GLU A 111 4.73 -1.44 -3.94
C GLU A 111 5.27 -1.25 -5.35
N VAL A 112 6.43 -0.64 -5.47
CA VAL A 112 7.07 -0.37 -6.77
C VAL A 112 8.50 -0.88 -6.74
N GLU A 113 8.84 -1.68 -7.72
CA GLU A 113 10.18 -2.24 -7.89
C GLU A 113 10.73 -1.95 -9.29
N ARG A 114 12.06 -1.82 -9.37
CA ARG A 114 12.79 -1.77 -10.64
C ARG A 114 13.39 -3.13 -10.91
N ASP A 115 12.86 -3.80 -11.91
CA ASP A 115 13.38 -5.09 -12.39
C ASP A 115 14.28 -4.84 -13.61
N TRP A 116 15.59 -4.86 -13.33
CA TRP A 116 16.60 -4.57 -14.36
C TRP A 116 16.63 -5.67 -15.43
N PRO A 117 16.84 -5.34 -16.73
CA PRO A 117 17.39 -4.06 -17.23
C PRO A 117 16.35 -2.98 -17.55
N GLY A 118 15.07 -3.28 -17.81
CA GLY A 118 14.15 -2.33 -18.40
C GLY A 118 12.70 -2.39 -17.89
N THR A 119 12.40 -3.15 -16.83
CA THR A 119 11.01 -3.29 -16.35
C THR A 119 10.79 -2.54 -15.03
N VAL A 120 9.72 -1.77 -14.96
CA VAL A 120 9.20 -1.22 -13.70
C VAL A 120 7.94 -1.99 -13.34
N ARG A 121 7.90 -2.56 -12.16
CA ARG A 121 6.75 -3.34 -11.68
C ARG A 121 6.05 -2.58 -10.55
N VAL A 122 4.73 -2.49 -10.66
CA VAL A 122 3.87 -1.83 -9.68
C VAL A 122 2.83 -2.83 -9.21
N TRP A 123 2.86 -3.19 -7.92
CA TRP A 123 1.83 -4.01 -7.28
C TRP A 123 0.91 -3.11 -6.48
N ILE A 124 -0.39 -3.31 -6.67
CA ILE A 124 -1.42 -2.53 -6.02
C ILE A 124 -2.39 -3.46 -5.32
N VAL A 125 -2.66 -3.16 -4.05
CA VAL A 125 -3.77 -3.74 -3.30
C VAL A 125 -4.90 -2.73 -3.31
N GLU A 126 -6.07 -3.12 -3.82
CA GLU A 126 -7.24 -2.26 -3.81
C GLU A 126 -7.91 -2.20 -2.43
N ARG A 127 -8.56 -1.07 -2.14
CA ARG A 127 -9.44 -0.93 -0.98
C ARG A 127 -10.74 -1.65 -1.23
N GLU A 128 -11.28 -2.25 -0.20
CA GLU A 128 -12.63 -2.84 -0.24
C GLU A 128 -13.65 -1.82 0.21
N ALA A 129 -14.72 -1.65 -0.59
CA ALA A 129 -15.89 -0.88 -0.17
C ALA A 129 -16.59 -1.61 0.99
N PHE A 130 -16.95 -0.86 2.02
CA PHE A 130 -17.50 -1.41 3.24
C PHE A 130 -18.91 -0.90 3.54
N VAL A 131 -19.18 0.38 3.29
CA VAL A 131 -20.50 0.99 3.49
C VAL A 131 -20.85 1.94 2.36
N ASN A 132 -22.14 2.10 2.10
CA ASN A 132 -22.66 3.25 1.39
C ASN A 132 -22.79 4.42 2.36
N ALA A 133 -22.41 5.62 1.95
CA ALA A 133 -22.70 6.83 2.70
C ALA A 133 -23.66 7.72 1.90
N VAL A 134 -24.66 8.28 2.59
CA VAL A 134 -25.62 9.22 2.00
C VAL A 134 -25.59 10.50 2.82
N ASP A 135 -25.28 11.62 2.16
CA ASP A 135 -25.25 12.91 2.85
C ASP A 135 -26.63 13.60 2.90
N LEU A 136 -26.69 14.70 3.65
CA LEU A 136 -27.94 15.48 3.77
C LEU A 136 -28.42 16.05 2.44
N GLY A 137 -27.51 16.21 1.46
CA GLY A 137 -27.83 16.65 0.09
C GLY A 137 -28.31 15.51 -0.82
N GLY A 138 -28.35 14.27 -0.33
CA GLY A 138 -28.73 13.08 -1.10
C GLY A 138 -27.62 12.56 -2.02
N ARG A 139 -26.38 13.05 -1.89
CA ARG A 139 -25.23 12.45 -2.60
C ARG A 139 -24.89 11.13 -1.97
N THR A 140 -24.55 10.15 -2.80
CA THR A 140 -24.16 8.82 -2.38
C THR A 140 -22.69 8.57 -2.68
N GLY A 141 -22.04 7.79 -1.85
CA GLY A 141 -20.65 7.39 -2.07
C GLY A 141 -20.32 6.09 -1.35
N LEU A 142 -19.20 5.50 -1.71
CA LEU A 142 -18.64 4.31 -1.07
C LEU A 142 -17.50 4.70 -0.14
N LEU A 143 -17.48 4.06 1.04
CA LEU A 143 -16.38 4.21 2.00
C LEU A 143 -15.79 2.83 2.35
N ASP A 144 -14.50 2.85 2.66
CA ASP A 144 -13.81 1.68 3.20
C ASP A 144 -14.01 1.55 4.74
N ARG A 145 -13.44 0.49 5.33
CA ARG A 145 -13.49 0.25 6.78
C ARG A 145 -12.77 1.33 7.62
N ALA A 146 -11.88 2.10 7.01
CA ALA A 146 -11.18 3.20 7.66
C ALA A 146 -11.92 4.54 7.53
N GLY A 147 -13.06 4.56 6.84
CA GLY A 147 -13.83 5.78 6.57
C GLY A 147 -13.25 6.61 5.43
N THR A 148 -12.42 6.03 4.56
CA THR A 148 -11.93 6.72 3.38
C THR A 148 -12.98 6.70 2.28
N VAL A 149 -13.27 7.84 1.70
CA VAL A 149 -14.19 7.97 0.56
C VAL A 149 -13.52 7.39 -0.68
N LEU A 150 -14.12 6.35 -1.26
CA LEU A 150 -13.58 5.64 -2.42
C LEU A 150 -14.10 6.26 -3.72
N GLU A 151 -15.41 6.47 -3.81
CA GLU A 151 -16.07 6.93 -5.02
C GLU A 151 -17.32 7.74 -4.71
N VAL A 152 -17.55 8.80 -5.48
CA VAL A 152 -18.74 9.66 -5.41
C VAL A 152 -19.02 10.20 -6.83
N PRO A 153 -20.26 10.02 -7.39
CA PRO A 153 -21.39 9.28 -6.83
C PRO A 153 -21.22 7.76 -7.03
N ALA A 154 -21.54 6.98 -6.02
CA ALA A 154 -21.54 5.52 -6.10
C ALA A 154 -22.50 4.92 -5.07
N PHE A 155 -23.00 3.72 -5.32
CA PHE A 155 -23.87 2.98 -4.42
C PHE A 155 -23.81 1.48 -4.73
N ASP A 156 -23.68 0.65 -3.69
CA ASP A 156 -23.73 -0.80 -3.78
C ASP A 156 -24.84 -1.34 -2.87
N SER A 157 -25.85 -1.95 -3.46
CA SER A 157 -27.02 -2.48 -2.73
C SER A 157 -26.70 -3.64 -1.78
N ALA A 158 -25.51 -4.24 -1.87
CA ALA A 158 -25.07 -5.30 -0.98
C ALA A 158 -24.49 -4.77 0.34
N LEU A 159 -24.12 -3.48 0.37
CA LEU A 159 -23.48 -2.86 1.53
C LEU A 159 -24.49 -2.13 2.42
N PRO A 160 -24.27 -2.11 3.75
CA PRO A 160 -25.06 -1.30 4.66
C PRO A 160 -24.91 0.19 4.33
N THR A 161 -25.94 0.97 4.62
CA THR A 161 -25.97 2.41 4.35
C THR A 161 -25.83 3.19 5.65
N VAL A 162 -24.97 4.20 5.66
CA VAL A 162 -24.83 5.15 6.76
C VAL A 162 -25.23 6.55 6.30
N ARG A 163 -25.84 7.33 7.18
CA ARG A 163 -26.12 8.76 6.93
C ARG A 163 -25.02 9.61 7.52
N VAL A 164 -24.59 10.61 6.77
CA VAL A 164 -23.54 11.53 7.16
C VAL A 164 -23.98 12.97 6.86
N ASP A 165 -23.38 13.94 7.52
CA ASP A 165 -23.72 15.35 7.28
C ASP A 165 -23.26 15.79 5.89
N SER A 166 -22.07 15.41 5.50
CA SER A 166 -21.49 15.72 4.18
C SER A 166 -20.49 14.66 3.75
N LEU A 167 -20.50 14.34 2.46
CA LEU A 167 -19.47 13.48 1.84
C LEU A 167 -18.24 14.29 1.44
N GLY A 168 -17.06 13.78 1.79
CA GLY A 168 -15.78 14.28 1.32
C GLY A 168 -15.54 13.99 -0.17
N VAL A 169 -14.37 14.38 -0.66
CA VAL A 169 -13.91 13.98 -2.00
C VAL A 169 -13.21 12.63 -1.96
N PRO A 170 -13.21 11.86 -3.06
CA PRO A 170 -12.49 10.59 -3.12
C PRO A 170 -11.03 10.71 -2.66
N GLY A 171 -10.56 9.74 -1.88
CA GLY A 171 -9.24 9.70 -1.26
C GLY A 171 -9.14 10.41 0.10
N THR A 172 -10.19 11.10 0.56
CA THR A 172 -10.18 11.73 1.89
C THR A 172 -10.79 10.81 2.95
N ARG A 173 -10.22 10.81 4.14
CA ARG A 173 -10.80 10.14 5.30
C ARG A 173 -11.81 11.05 5.98
N MET A 174 -12.99 10.50 6.25
CA MET A 174 -14.03 11.18 7.02
C MET A 174 -13.71 11.13 8.52
N THR A 175 -14.07 12.18 9.23
CA THR A 175 -14.02 12.24 10.70
C THR A 175 -15.39 11.90 11.28
N ASP A 176 -15.40 11.47 12.57
CA ASP A 176 -16.61 11.23 13.34
C ASP A 176 -17.56 10.15 12.75
N ILE A 177 -17.01 9.23 11.95
CA ILE A 177 -17.76 8.12 11.34
C ILE A 177 -17.49 6.77 12.01
N ASP A 178 -16.50 6.69 12.90
CA ASP A 178 -16.02 5.42 13.47
C ASP A 178 -17.15 4.64 14.17
N LEU A 179 -18.06 5.34 14.86
CA LEU A 179 -19.20 4.73 15.53
C LEU A 179 -20.18 4.09 14.52
N LEU A 180 -20.44 4.75 13.39
CA LEU A 180 -21.29 4.22 12.33
C LEU A 180 -20.63 3.01 11.64
N LEU A 181 -19.32 3.04 11.45
CA LEU A 181 -18.57 1.92 10.87
C LEU A 181 -18.57 0.71 11.81
N ALA A 182 -18.47 0.94 13.14
CA ALA A 182 -18.59 -0.12 14.13
C ALA A 182 -19.98 -0.75 14.10
N ALA A 183 -21.04 0.08 14.05
CA ALA A 183 -22.40 -0.42 13.92
C ALA A 183 -22.62 -1.16 12.60
N ALA A 184 -22.12 -0.65 11.49
CA ALA A 184 -22.20 -1.30 10.18
C ALA A 184 -21.46 -2.66 10.14
N ALA A 185 -20.34 -2.78 10.86
CA ALA A 185 -19.59 -4.03 10.96
C ALA A 185 -20.37 -5.15 11.66
N ALA A 186 -21.29 -4.79 12.58
CA ALA A 186 -22.11 -5.72 13.32
C ALA A 186 -23.41 -6.10 12.59
N VAL A 187 -23.73 -5.46 11.45
CA VAL A 187 -24.93 -5.79 10.65
C VAL A 187 -24.72 -7.13 9.96
N THR A 188 -25.57 -8.09 10.29
CA THR A 188 -25.60 -9.38 9.60
C THR A 188 -26.43 -9.30 8.30
N PRO A 189 -26.18 -10.17 7.29
CA PRO A 189 -26.97 -10.17 6.04
C PRO A 189 -28.47 -10.34 6.27
N ASP A 190 -28.87 -11.14 7.27
CA ASP A 190 -30.28 -11.35 7.62
C ASP A 190 -30.94 -10.10 8.22
N LEU A 191 -30.17 -9.32 8.98
CA LEU A 191 -30.62 -8.07 9.56
C LEU A 191 -30.60 -6.94 8.53
N GLY A 192 -29.64 -6.93 7.64
CA GLY A 192 -29.46 -5.92 6.61
C GLY A 192 -30.68 -5.68 5.73
N LYS A 193 -31.50 -6.71 5.48
CA LYS A 193 -32.75 -6.57 4.72
C LYS A 193 -33.82 -5.70 5.40
N TRP A 194 -33.73 -5.50 6.73
CA TRP A 194 -34.61 -4.67 7.51
C TRP A 194 -34.11 -3.25 7.70
N ILE A 195 -32.82 -3.02 7.48
CA ILE A 195 -32.13 -1.75 7.73
C ILE A 195 -32.12 -0.91 6.46
N VAL A 196 -32.61 0.30 6.57
CA VAL A 196 -32.56 1.32 5.52
C VAL A 196 -31.24 2.12 5.64
N ALA A 197 -30.92 2.57 6.86
CA ALA A 197 -29.71 3.29 7.14
C ALA A 197 -29.35 3.28 8.63
N LEU A 198 -28.08 3.48 8.93
CA LEU A 198 -27.54 3.80 10.24
C LEU A 198 -27.32 5.31 10.32
N VAL A 199 -27.80 5.93 11.38
CA VAL A 199 -27.84 7.39 11.55
C VAL A 199 -27.13 7.78 12.84
N PRO A 200 -26.20 8.74 12.82
CA PRO A 200 -25.59 9.24 14.04
C PRO A 200 -26.61 10.09 14.80
N THR A 201 -26.66 9.93 16.13
CA THR A 201 -27.46 10.75 17.03
C THR A 201 -26.59 11.31 18.14
N GLY A 202 -27.09 12.30 18.90
CA GLY A 202 -26.38 12.81 20.06
C GLY A 202 -26.22 11.78 21.19
N SER A 203 -27.00 10.66 21.13
CA SER A 203 -27.00 9.55 22.10
C SER A 203 -26.35 8.28 21.57
N GLY A 204 -25.79 8.29 20.36
CA GLY A 204 -25.15 7.13 19.77
C GLY A 204 -25.55 6.87 18.32
N VAL A 205 -25.98 5.65 18.01
CA VAL A 205 -26.42 5.23 16.69
C VAL A 205 -27.90 4.85 16.72
N ARG A 206 -28.64 5.31 15.73
CA ARG A 206 -29.98 4.90 15.43
C ARG A 206 -30.04 4.15 14.11
N VAL A 207 -30.86 3.15 14.03
CA VAL A 207 -31.16 2.37 12.83
C VAL A 207 -32.52 2.79 12.27
N GLU A 208 -32.52 3.27 11.04
CA GLU A 208 -33.76 3.44 10.28
C GLU A 208 -34.15 2.08 9.69
N LEU A 209 -35.34 1.57 10.07
CA LEU A 209 -35.83 0.30 9.58
C LEU A 209 -36.85 0.50 8.46
N VAL A 210 -37.06 -0.54 7.66
CA VAL A 210 -38.15 -0.58 6.67
C VAL A 210 -39.51 -0.34 7.37
N GLY A 211 -40.37 0.39 6.69
CA GLY A 211 -41.68 0.75 7.29
C GLY A 211 -41.64 2.02 8.14
N GLY A 212 -40.52 2.72 8.22
CA GLY A 212 -40.38 3.99 8.92
C GLY A 212 -40.37 3.84 10.46
N VAL A 213 -39.82 2.75 10.95
CA VAL A 213 -39.56 2.48 12.36
C VAL A 213 -38.14 2.78 12.68
N ASP A 214 -37.89 3.44 13.80
CA ASP A 214 -36.52 3.72 14.28
C ASP A 214 -36.14 2.75 15.41
N ALA A 215 -34.90 2.29 15.41
CA ALA A 215 -34.36 1.51 16.51
C ALA A 215 -33.10 2.22 17.08
N GLU A 216 -33.08 2.50 18.38
CA GLU A 216 -31.96 3.13 19.08
C GLU A 216 -31.03 2.03 19.57
N LEU A 217 -29.72 2.12 19.13
CA LEU A 217 -28.67 1.24 19.61
C LEU A 217 -27.88 1.86 20.79
N GLY A 218 -27.95 3.19 20.96
CA GLY A 218 -27.19 3.90 21.97
C GLY A 218 -25.71 4.07 21.61
N LEU A 219 -24.88 4.21 22.63
CA LEU A 219 -23.42 4.28 22.52
C LEU A 219 -22.86 2.88 22.81
N GLY A 220 -22.09 2.34 21.88
CA GLY A 220 -21.44 1.04 22.00
C GLY A 220 -20.09 1.04 21.26
N ASP A 221 -19.25 0.06 21.57
CA ASP A 221 -17.96 -0.09 20.90
C ASP A 221 -18.06 -1.00 19.67
N ASP A 222 -18.97 -2.00 19.68
CA ASP A 222 -19.07 -2.99 18.61
C ASP A 222 -20.53 -3.33 18.16
N PHE A 223 -21.53 -2.96 18.88
CA PHE A 223 -22.98 -3.11 18.60
C PHE A 223 -23.49 -4.54 18.31
N HIS A 224 -22.70 -5.58 18.56
CA HIS A 224 -23.09 -6.96 18.25
C HIS A 224 -24.26 -7.44 19.11
N ASP A 225 -24.30 -7.08 20.39
CA ASP A 225 -25.35 -7.52 21.31
C ASP A 225 -26.64 -6.73 21.10
N GLU A 226 -26.56 -5.42 20.81
CA GLU A 226 -27.68 -4.56 20.48
C GLU A 226 -28.36 -5.02 19.17
N LEU A 227 -27.59 -5.26 18.12
CA LEU A 227 -28.12 -5.74 16.83
C LEU A 227 -28.65 -7.18 16.91
N ARG A 228 -28.07 -8.04 17.75
CA ARG A 228 -28.64 -9.37 18.03
C ARG A 228 -29.99 -9.26 18.76
N SER A 229 -30.08 -8.36 19.75
CA SER A 229 -31.35 -8.07 20.45
C SER A 229 -32.36 -7.52 19.47
N LEU A 230 -31.99 -6.56 18.61
CA LEU A 230 -32.87 -6.03 17.56
C LEU A 230 -33.36 -7.14 16.62
N ALA A 231 -32.49 -8.02 16.15
CA ALA A 231 -32.86 -9.15 15.30
C ALA A 231 -33.86 -10.07 15.99
N THR A 232 -33.70 -10.31 17.30
CA THR A 232 -34.65 -11.12 18.11
C THR A 232 -35.99 -10.43 18.19
N VAL A 233 -36.04 -9.13 18.47
CA VAL A 233 -37.30 -8.35 18.50
C VAL A 233 -38.00 -8.41 17.14
N LEU A 234 -37.27 -8.15 16.05
CA LEU A 234 -37.81 -8.15 14.67
C LEU A 234 -38.41 -9.52 14.26
N ALA A 235 -37.93 -10.62 14.85
CA ALA A 235 -38.49 -11.94 14.59
C ALA A 235 -39.86 -12.17 15.21
N TRP A 236 -40.27 -11.35 16.21
CA TRP A 236 -41.48 -11.54 16.98
C TRP A 236 -42.50 -10.42 16.83
N VAL A 237 -42.14 -9.30 16.22
CA VAL A 237 -42.99 -8.12 16.13
C VAL A 237 -43.42 -7.83 14.69
N GLU A 238 -44.60 -7.28 14.54
CA GLU A 238 -45.08 -6.75 13.27
C GLU A 238 -44.78 -5.25 13.22
N LEU A 239 -43.88 -4.87 12.31
CA LEU A 239 -43.35 -3.49 12.22
C LEU A 239 -44.42 -2.44 11.96
N SER A 240 -45.53 -2.81 11.28
CA SER A 240 -46.63 -1.91 11.00
C SER A 240 -47.24 -1.27 12.26
N CYS A 241 -47.14 -1.96 13.40
CA CYS A 241 -47.66 -1.53 14.70
C CYS A 241 -46.65 -0.81 15.58
N ILE A 242 -45.43 -0.63 15.12
CA ILE A 242 -44.32 -0.14 15.96
C ILE A 242 -43.96 1.30 15.61
N VAL A 243 -43.71 2.09 16.62
CA VAL A 243 -43.19 3.45 16.50
C VAL A 243 -41.67 3.45 16.60
N SER A 244 -41.14 2.82 17.65
CA SER A 244 -39.71 2.72 17.89
C SER A 244 -39.36 1.49 18.71
N ILE A 245 -38.09 1.08 18.58
CA ILE A 245 -37.47 0.00 19.33
C ILE A 245 -36.25 0.59 20.03
N ASP A 246 -36.09 0.37 21.30
CA ASP A 246 -34.86 0.75 22.04
C ASP A 246 -34.18 -0.54 22.50
N VAL A 247 -32.96 -0.77 21.95
CA VAL A 247 -32.10 -1.88 22.29
C VAL A 247 -30.75 -1.41 22.89
N SER A 248 -30.68 -0.13 23.27
CA SER A 248 -29.46 0.44 23.92
C SER A 248 -29.06 -0.32 25.19
N LEU A 249 -30.04 -0.96 25.83
CA LEU A 249 -29.87 -1.97 26.88
C LEU A 249 -30.22 -3.34 26.29
N HIS A 250 -29.30 -3.98 25.60
CA HIS A 250 -29.52 -5.21 24.82
C HIS A 250 -30.25 -6.33 25.62
N ALA A 251 -30.06 -6.40 26.95
CA ALA A 251 -30.69 -7.37 27.80
C ALA A 251 -32.20 -7.07 28.07
N ASN A 252 -32.63 -5.84 27.87
CA ASN A 252 -34.01 -5.39 28.18
C ASN A 252 -34.52 -4.48 27.05
N PRO A 253 -34.78 -5.00 25.85
CA PRO A 253 -35.29 -4.20 24.75
C PRO A 253 -36.69 -3.63 25.08
N VAL A 254 -36.94 -2.37 24.70
CA VAL A 254 -38.20 -1.68 24.85
C VAL A 254 -38.80 -1.43 23.47
N VAL A 255 -40.07 -1.80 23.31
CA VAL A 255 -40.83 -1.63 22.07
C VAL A 255 -42.02 -0.70 22.32
N LEU A 256 -42.00 0.46 21.65
CA LEU A 256 -43.11 1.39 21.68
C LEU A 256 -44.09 1.08 20.54
N ARG A 257 -45.33 0.80 20.89
CA ARG A 257 -46.40 0.48 19.92
C ARG A 257 -47.36 1.66 19.78
N ASP A 258 -47.91 1.80 18.58
CA ASP A 258 -49.03 2.69 18.32
C ASP A 258 -50.28 1.85 18.05
N GLU A 259 -51.21 1.89 18.98
CA GLU A 259 -52.46 1.12 18.89
C GLU A 259 -53.33 1.54 17.69
N TYR A 260 -53.15 2.78 17.18
CA TYR A 260 -53.92 3.30 16.04
C TYR A 260 -53.34 2.83 14.69
N ARG A 261 -52.14 2.34 14.66
CA ARG A 261 -51.48 1.76 13.46
C ARG A 261 -51.75 0.26 13.31
N CYS A 262 -52.19 -0.41 14.36
CA CYS A 262 -52.46 -1.85 14.39
C CYS A 262 -53.94 -2.16 14.00
N SER A 263 -54.37 -1.77 12.83
CA SER A 263 -55.72 -2.09 12.35
C SER A 263 -55.72 -3.10 11.22
#